data_e3fb881e43d56374d177090c13b5279b
#
_entry.id   e3fb881e43d56374d177090c13b5279b
#
_cell.length_a   1.000
_cell.length_b   1.000
_cell.length_c   1.000
_cell.angle_alpha   90.00
_cell.angle_beta   90.00
_cell.angle_gamma   90.00
#
_symmetry.space_group_name_H-M   'P 1'
#
loop_
_entity.id
_entity.type
_entity.pdbx_description
1 polymer ?
#
loop_
_entity_poly.entity_id
_entity_poly.type
_entity_poly.pdbx_seq_one_letter_code
_entity_poly.pdbx_strand_id
1 'polypeptide(L)'
;MTCEISITLTPDEENDDAKINAEIKKALVQQKVETSGQKITPVFIKKSIDARRSQIKLLMRYKVYIGEEPEDDFSPSLNWKHAENKHKVIIVGSGPAGLYAAFRLFEEGIKPIIIERGNPTKLRAKNIKELETEGFLDEDSNFCFGSGGAGTFSDGKLYTRSNKRGDIYKIYKIFVEFGAPPNILTDAHPHIGTDKLPEIIDAMEKKIVELGGEIHFNTLCTDLITEKKDSLKAVGVKTKNLETGKEEEIFADAIILATGHSAEDIYKMLAKIEPSALEAKTFAVGVRVEHPRNIIDDIQFHGQQMPQAAEYRLTAQIEGRGVYSFCMCPGGYVVPCATKKDQIVVNGMSSSGRNSNWSNAAIVTERRPEDIPQSFVDEATANGCPALAGLYWRTWLENLTFNNANGQFAPAQRLTDFLNETDSKTLPETSYRPGVVSSRLDKWLPKDIKNRLQAAFKEFNHNMKGFICDEALLIASETRTSTPVRILRDKQTLECTKIKSLYPCGEGSGYSGGIGSSAMDGEKVASAVINSLKK
;
A
#
# COMPACT_ATOMS: atom_id res chain seq x y z
N MET A 1 -35.69 -16.72 6.02
CA MET A 1 -34.68 -17.00 7.08
C MET A 1 -33.31 -17.05 6.45
N THR A 2 -32.31 -16.37 7.03
CA THR A 2 -30.95 -16.37 6.51
C THR A 2 -29.95 -16.95 7.51
N CYS A 3 -28.93 -17.64 7.04
CA CYS A 3 -27.81 -18.12 7.87
C CYS A 3 -26.48 -18.13 7.08
N GLU A 4 -25.35 -18.04 7.78
CA GLU A 4 -24.04 -18.23 7.19
C GLU A 4 -23.54 -19.63 7.41
N ILE A 5 -23.03 -20.26 6.37
CA ILE A 5 -22.40 -21.58 6.42
C ILE A 5 -21.01 -21.57 5.81
N SER A 6 -20.18 -22.48 6.27
CA SER A 6 -18.85 -22.71 5.69
C SER A 6 -18.76 -24.15 5.22
N ILE A 7 -18.28 -24.35 4.00
CA ILE A 7 -18.00 -25.67 3.44
C ILE A 7 -16.51 -25.79 3.12
N THR A 8 -16.03 -27.02 3.03
CA THR A 8 -14.66 -27.33 2.67
C THR A 8 -14.65 -28.22 1.43
N LEU A 9 -13.92 -27.83 0.41
CA LEU A 9 -13.76 -28.52 -0.85
C LEU A 9 -12.28 -28.78 -1.15
N THR A 10 -11.99 -29.68 -2.07
CA THR A 10 -10.68 -29.76 -2.73
C THR A 10 -10.62 -28.79 -3.92
N PRO A 11 -9.43 -28.42 -4.41
CA PRO A 11 -9.31 -27.54 -5.58
C PRO A 11 -10.08 -28.00 -6.80
N ASP A 12 -10.13 -29.30 -7.06
CA ASP A 12 -10.81 -29.89 -8.21
C ASP A 12 -12.34 -29.79 -8.12
N GLU A 13 -12.89 -29.62 -6.90
CA GLU A 13 -14.33 -29.50 -6.61
C GLU A 13 -14.82 -28.05 -6.65
N GLU A 14 -13.94 -27.07 -6.87
CA GLU A 14 -14.26 -25.62 -6.78
C GLU A 14 -15.42 -25.19 -7.67
N ASN A 15 -15.53 -25.79 -8.85
CA ASN A 15 -16.56 -25.44 -9.85
C ASN A 15 -17.59 -26.55 -10.03
N ASP A 16 -17.69 -27.49 -9.10
CA ASP A 16 -18.70 -28.56 -9.09
C ASP A 16 -19.94 -28.11 -8.30
N ASP A 17 -20.91 -27.51 -9.01
CA ASP A 17 -22.15 -27.02 -8.41
C ASP A 17 -22.93 -28.13 -7.69
N ALA A 18 -22.88 -29.37 -8.15
CA ALA A 18 -23.58 -30.49 -7.51
C ALA A 18 -22.94 -30.81 -6.15
N LYS A 19 -21.61 -30.83 -6.12
CA LYS A 19 -20.84 -31.04 -4.88
C LYS A 19 -21.01 -29.88 -3.91
N ILE A 20 -20.92 -28.63 -4.38
CA ILE A 20 -21.14 -27.43 -3.60
C ILE A 20 -22.52 -27.48 -2.93
N ASN A 21 -23.58 -27.75 -3.69
CA ASN A 21 -24.94 -27.83 -3.17
C ASN A 21 -25.13 -28.98 -2.17
N ALA A 22 -24.45 -30.11 -2.39
CA ALA A 22 -24.48 -31.24 -1.46
C ALA A 22 -23.84 -30.89 -0.10
N GLU A 23 -22.65 -30.27 -0.13
CA GLU A 23 -21.96 -29.85 1.11
C GLU A 23 -22.71 -28.70 1.83
N ILE A 24 -23.36 -27.78 1.10
CA ILE A 24 -24.26 -26.77 1.66
C ILE A 24 -25.41 -27.41 2.43
N LYS A 25 -26.13 -28.35 1.80
CA LYS A 25 -27.24 -29.08 2.47
C LYS A 25 -26.77 -29.81 3.71
N LYS A 26 -25.63 -30.48 3.64
CA LYS A 26 -25.01 -31.18 4.77
C LYS A 26 -24.66 -30.22 5.92
N ALA A 27 -24.09 -29.05 5.62
CA ALA A 27 -23.77 -28.03 6.60
C ALA A 27 -25.02 -27.46 7.28
N LEU A 28 -26.12 -27.23 6.52
CA LEU A 28 -27.40 -26.81 7.08
C LEU A 28 -27.97 -27.83 8.07
N VAL A 29 -27.92 -29.13 7.71
CA VAL A 29 -28.35 -30.21 8.61
C VAL A 29 -27.50 -30.24 9.89
N GLN A 30 -26.17 -30.12 9.78
CA GLN A 30 -25.27 -30.09 10.93
C GLN A 30 -25.54 -28.90 11.86
N GLN A 31 -25.92 -27.74 11.31
CA GLN A 31 -26.32 -26.57 12.09
C GLN A 31 -27.76 -26.61 12.59
N LYS A 32 -28.50 -27.74 12.33
CA LYS A 32 -29.90 -27.94 12.71
C LYS A 32 -30.83 -26.82 12.13
N VAL A 33 -30.51 -26.35 10.94
CA VAL A 33 -31.34 -25.38 10.23
C VAL A 33 -32.48 -26.10 9.55
N GLU A 34 -33.74 -25.74 9.88
CA GLU A 34 -34.91 -26.32 9.27
C GLU A 34 -35.15 -25.69 7.89
N THR A 35 -35.20 -26.53 6.87
CA THR A 35 -35.42 -26.11 5.48
C THR A 35 -36.80 -26.45 4.92
N SER A 36 -37.49 -27.41 5.55
CA SER A 36 -38.90 -27.82 5.33
C SER A 36 -39.43 -27.68 3.89
N GLY A 37 -38.64 -28.11 2.90
CA GLY A 37 -39.03 -28.04 1.47
C GLY A 37 -38.99 -26.63 0.87
N GLN A 38 -38.48 -25.65 1.58
CA GLN A 38 -38.33 -24.28 1.07
C GLN A 38 -37.19 -24.18 0.06
N LYS A 39 -37.28 -23.17 -0.84
CA LYS A 39 -36.19 -22.85 -1.76
C LYS A 39 -34.96 -22.42 -0.98
N ILE A 40 -33.84 -23.05 -1.28
CA ILE A 40 -32.53 -22.71 -0.71
C ILE A 40 -31.73 -21.98 -1.77
N THR A 41 -31.37 -20.72 -1.51
CA THR A 41 -30.60 -19.88 -2.45
C THR A 41 -29.28 -19.50 -1.76
N PRO A 42 -28.16 -20.20 -2.07
CA PRO A 42 -26.86 -19.84 -1.54
C PRO A 42 -26.27 -18.66 -2.32
N VAL A 43 -25.77 -17.67 -1.59
CA VAL A 43 -25.02 -16.55 -2.12
C VAL A 43 -23.58 -16.69 -1.63
N PHE A 44 -22.64 -16.74 -2.53
CA PHE A 44 -21.22 -16.89 -2.21
C PHE A 44 -20.69 -15.60 -1.55
N ILE A 45 -20.03 -15.73 -0.39
CA ILE A 45 -19.51 -14.59 0.37
C ILE A 45 -17.99 -14.53 0.31
N LYS A 46 -17.30 -15.69 0.49
CA LYS A 46 -15.85 -15.68 0.68
C LYS A 46 -15.19 -17.01 0.33
N LYS A 47 -14.02 -16.92 -0.33
CA LYS A 47 -13.11 -18.03 -0.56
C LYS A 47 -11.77 -17.79 0.13
N SER A 48 -11.22 -18.83 0.74
CA SER A 48 -9.84 -18.86 1.21
C SER A 48 -9.22 -20.23 0.98
N ILE A 49 -7.89 -20.26 0.81
CA ILE A 49 -7.11 -21.47 0.59
C ILE A 49 -6.43 -21.84 1.90
N ASP A 50 -6.57 -23.09 2.32
CA ASP A 50 -5.82 -23.67 3.43
C ASP A 50 -4.82 -24.70 2.90
N ALA A 51 -3.57 -24.26 2.77
CA ALA A 51 -2.44 -25.09 2.34
C ALA A 51 -1.47 -25.42 3.50
N ARG A 52 -1.92 -25.33 4.76
CA ARG A 52 -1.09 -25.65 5.94
C ARG A 52 -0.73 -27.12 6.06
N ARG A 53 -1.42 -28.00 5.37
CA ARG A 53 -1.21 -29.44 5.32
C ARG A 53 -1.01 -29.88 3.87
N SER A 54 -0.46 -31.07 3.69
CA SER A 54 -0.23 -31.67 2.35
C SER A 54 -1.48 -31.73 1.47
N GLN A 55 -2.67 -31.88 2.04
CA GLN A 55 -3.93 -31.79 1.30
C GLN A 55 -4.43 -30.35 1.34
N ILE A 56 -4.36 -29.65 0.20
CA ILE A 56 -4.89 -28.29 0.04
C ILE A 56 -6.43 -28.33 0.12
N LYS A 57 -6.99 -27.35 0.84
CA LYS A 57 -8.44 -27.21 1.01
C LYS A 57 -8.89 -25.81 0.64
N LEU A 58 -10.03 -25.71 -0.01
CA LEU A 58 -10.77 -24.49 -0.24
C LEU A 58 -11.83 -24.34 0.84
N LEU A 59 -11.73 -23.26 1.61
CA LEU A 59 -12.76 -22.89 2.57
C LEU A 59 -13.68 -21.86 1.93
N MET A 60 -14.91 -22.23 1.66
CA MET A 60 -15.91 -21.40 1.01
C MET A 60 -17.03 -21.07 1.98
N ARG A 61 -17.39 -19.79 2.07
CA ARG A 61 -18.47 -19.30 2.93
C ARG A 61 -19.62 -18.80 2.06
N TYR A 62 -20.84 -19.15 2.48
CA TYR A 62 -22.07 -18.76 1.82
C TYR A 62 -23.04 -18.14 2.82
N LYS A 63 -23.76 -17.09 2.40
CA LYS A 63 -25.00 -16.62 3.02
C LYS A 63 -26.15 -17.36 2.34
N VAL A 64 -26.89 -18.14 3.11
CA VAL A 64 -27.95 -19.00 2.57
C VAL A 64 -29.29 -18.41 2.94
N TYR A 65 -30.09 -18.13 1.91
CA TYR A 65 -31.47 -17.64 2.03
C TYR A 65 -32.41 -18.84 1.90
N ILE A 66 -33.33 -19.00 2.85
CA ILE A 66 -34.26 -20.12 2.95
C ILE A 66 -35.66 -19.54 2.91
N GLY A 67 -36.41 -19.82 1.82
CA GLY A 67 -37.75 -19.27 1.58
C GLY A 67 -37.81 -17.77 1.33
N GLU A 68 -36.66 -17.13 1.11
CA GLU A 68 -36.53 -15.71 0.82
C GLU A 68 -35.66 -15.51 -0.43
N GLU A 69 -35.88 -14.42 -1.16
CA GLU A 69 -34.96 -14.02 -2.24
C GLU A 69 -33.74 -13.32 -1.64
N PRO A 70 -32.55 -13.50 -2.24
CA PRO A 70 -31.36 -12.81 -1.82
C PRO A 70 -31.54 -11.29 -1.88
N GLU A 71 -31.14 -10.61 -0.83
CA GLU A 71 -30.95 -9.17 -0.85
C GLU A 71 -29.77 -8.85 -1.77
N ASP A 72 -29.87 -7.79 -2.57
CA ASP A 72 -28.77 -7.29 -3.36
C ASP A 72 -27.78 -6.51 -2.48
N ASP A 73 -27.09 -7.23 -1.60
CA ASP A 73 -26.07 -6.67 -0.71
C ASP A 73 -24.84 -6.13 -1.50
N PHE A 74 -24.81 -6.39 -2.81
CA PHE A 74 -23.68 -6.05 -3.67
C PHE A 74 -23.87 -4.77 -4.48
N SER A 75 -25.11 -4.27 -4.65
CA SER A 75 -25.33 -2.97 -5.29
C SER A 75 -24.98 -1.83 -4.34
N PRO A 76 -24.02 -0.97 -4.70
CA PRO A 76 -23.74 0.20 -3.90
C PRO A 76 -24.83 1.24 -4.09
N SER A 77 -25.43 1.71 -3.02
CA SER A 77 -26.16 2.98 -3.04
C SER A 77 -25.12 4.13 -3.04
N LEU A 78 -24.39 4.29 -4.15
CA LEU A 78 -23.43 5.38 -4.30
C LEU A 78 -24.19 6.64 -4.69
N ASN A 79 -24.38 7.54 -3.76
CA ASN A 79 -25.19 8.75 -3.90
C ASN A 79 -24.27 9.98 -3.95
N TRP A 80 -23.51 10.12 -5.04
CA TRP A 80 -22.67 11.29 -5.26
C TRP A 80 -23.48 12.43 -5.87
N LYS A 81 -23.43 13.59 -5.21
CA LYS A 81 -24.06 14.83 -5.67
C LYS A 81 -23.05 15.63 -6.48
N HIS A 82 -23.54 16.41 -7.41
CA HIS A 82 -22.71 17.42 -8.08
C HIS A 82 -22.20 18.45 -7.06
N ALA A 83 -20.95 18.88 -7.20
CA ALA A 83 -20.35 19.83 -6.28
C ALA A 83 -21.06 21.21 -6.35
N GLU A 84 -21.40 21.73 -5.19
CA GLU A 84 -21.85 23.10 -5.00
C GLU A 84 -20.65 23.97 -4.60
N ASN A 85 -20.60 25.23 -5.04
CA ASN A 85 -19.49 26.14 -4.73
C ASN A 85 -19.53 26.74 -3.32
N LYS A 86 -20.37 26.22 -2.42
CA LYS A 86 -20.53 26.76 -1.06
C LYS A 86 -19.31 26.49 -0.19
N HIS A 87 -18.77 25.27 -0.27
CA HIS A 87 -17.59 24.86 0.48
C HIS A 87 -16.57 24.19 -0.46
N LYS A 88 -15.29 24.47 -0.22
CA LYS A 88 -14.17 23.91 -0.97
C LYS A 88 -13.20 23.23 -0.03
N VAL A 89 -12.72 22.06 -0.40
CA VAL A 89 -11.71 21.31 0.35
C VAL A 89 -10.54 20.98 -0.56
N ILE A 90 -9.35 21.43 -0.19
CA ILE A 90 -8.12 21.05 -0.89
C ILE A 90 -7.71 19.66 -0.39
N ILE A 91 -7.33 18.80 -1.31
CA ILE A 91 -6.76 17.48 -1.06
C ILE A 91 -5.37 17.44 -1.70
N VAL A 92 -4.32 17.32 -0.90
CA VAL A 92 -2.95 17.20 -1.41
C VAL A 92 -2.60 15.73 -1.57
N GLY A 93 -2.53 15.28 -2.82
CA GLY A 93 -2.28 13.91 -3.24
C GLY A 93 -3.51 13.18 -3.79
N SER A 94 -3.37 12.57 -4.98
CA SER A 94 -4.40 11.79 -5.68
C SER A 94 -4.31 10.28 -5.42
N GLY A 95 -3.62 9.85 -4.35
CA GLY A 95 -3.59 8.46 -3.93
C GLY A 95 -4.93 7.96 -3.36
N PRO A 96 -5.02 6.68 -2.90
CA PRO A 96 -6.28 6.10 -2.42
C PRO A 96 -6.95 6.93 -1.33
N ALA A 97 -6.17 7.52 -0.41
CA ALA A 97 -6.72 8.39 0.63
C ALA A 97 -7.39 9.65 0.05
N GLY A 98 -6.75 10.29 -0.93
CA GLY A 98 -7.27 11.51 -1.57
C GLY A 98 -8.49 11.26 -2.44
N LEU A 99 -8.47 10.21 -3.27
CA LEU A 99 -9.59 9.86 -4.16
C LEU A 99 -10.84 9.50 -3.35
N TYR A 100 -10.70 8.67 -2.32
CA TYR A 100 -11.84 8.28 -1.48
C TYR A 100 -12.34 9.42 -0.59
N ALA A 101 -11.46 10.33 -0.16
CA ALA A 101 -11.87 11.57 0.49
C ALA A 101 -12.72 12.43 -0.45
N ALA A 102 -12.35 12.56 -1.73
CA ALA A 102 -13.12 13.30 -2.72
C ALA A 102 -14.52 12.71 -2.93
N PHE A 103 -14.64 11.39 -3.11
CA PHE A 103 -15.95 10.74 -3.24
C PHE A 103 -16.83 10.94 -2.00
N ARG A 104 -16.24 10.88 -0.80
CA ARG A 104 -17.00 11.13 0.44
C ARG A 104 -17.48 12.58 0.54
N LEU A 105 -16.71 13.55 0.06
CA LEU A 105 -17.14 14.96 -0.01
C LEU A 105 -18.30 15.15 -0.98
N PHE A 106 -18.33 14.46 -2.11
CA PHE A 106 -19.45 14.51 -3.07
C PHE A 106 -20.77 13.95 -2.52
N GLU A 107 -20.75 13.06 -1.54
CA GLU A 107 -22.00 12.63 -0.89
C GLU A 107 -22.74 13.80 -0.23
N GLU A 108 -22.03 14.87 0.13
CA GLU A 108 -22.60 16.11 0.70
C GLU A 108 -22.55 17.33 -0.27
N GLY A 109 -22.17 17.12 -1.54
CA GLY A 109 -22.06 18.19 -2.54
C GLY A 109 -20.91 19.17 -2.31
N ILE A 110 -19.90 18.81 -1.51
CA ILE A 110 -18.73 19.66 -1.23
C ILE A 110 -17.71 19.48 -2.35
N LYS A 111 -17.14 20.60 -2.83
CA LYS A 111 -16.17 20.60 -3.94
C LYS A 111 -14.76 20.20 -3.48
N PRO A 112 -14.20 19.05 -3.95
CA PRO A 112 -12.81 18.73 -3.77
C PRO A 112 -11.95 19.42 -4.83
N ILE A 113 -10.74 19.90 -4.41
CA ILE A 113 -9.68 20.40 -5.28
C ILE A 113 -8.45 19.55 -4.98
N ILE A 114 -8.11 18.63 -5.88
CA ILE A 114 -6.98 17.70 -5.71
C ILE A 114 -5.74 18.32 -6.33
N ILE A 115 -4.64 18.34 -5.59
CA ILE A 115 -3.32 18.78 -6.02
C ILE A 115 -2.41 17.54 -6.10
N GLU A 116 -1.97 17.18 -7.29
CA GLU A 116 -1.07 16.04 -7.52
C GLU A 116 0.21 16.49 -8.21
N ARG A 117 1.38 16.15 -7.62
CA ARG A 117 2.67 16.57 -8.16
C ARG A 117 3.02 15.88 -9.46
N GLY A 118 2.66 14.60 -9.59
CA GLY A 118 3.04 13.80 -10.75
C GLY A 118 2.04 13.85 -11.90
N ASN A 119 2.35 13.08 -12.90
CA ASN A 119 1.62 13.00 -14.15
C ASN A 119 0.30 12.21 -14.02
N PRO A 120 -0.68 12.48 -14.93
CA PRO A 120 -1.79 11.56 -15.16
C PRO A 120 -1.28 10.17 -15.55
N THR A 121 -2.09 9.15 -15.32
CA THR A 121 -1.74 7.72 -15.43
C THR A 121 -0.96 7.35 -16.68
N LYS A 122 -1.39 7.83 -17.86
CA LYS A 122 -0.76 7.48 -19.15
C LYS A 122 0.67 8.03 -19.27
N LEU A 123 0.90 9.30 -18.88
CA LEU A 123 2.23 9.90 -18.91
C LEU A 123 3.11 9.33 -17.80
N ARG A 124 2.54 9.08 -16.63
CA ARG A 124 3.23 8.40 -15.52
C ARG A 124 3.72 7.01 -15.92
N ALA A 125 2.92 6.22 -16.65
CA ALA A 125 3.35 4.94 -17.18
C ALA A 125 4.57 5.05 -18.10
N LYS A 126 4.67 6.16 -18.89
CA LYS A 126 5.84 6.45 -19.71
C LYS A 126 7.06 6.75 -18.84
N ASN A 127 6.94 7.61 -17.82
CA ASN A 127 8.04 7.90 -16.90
C ASN A 127 8.55 6.64 -16.18
N ILE A 128 7.64 5.74 -15.77
CA ILE A 128 7.98 4.45 -15.17
C ILE A 128 8.76 3.57 -16.15
N LYS A 129 8.32 3.51 -17.41
CA LYS A 129 9.02 2.75 -18.44
C LYS A 129 10.43 3.28 -18.70
N GLU A 130 10.59 4.59 -18.78
CA GLU A 130 11.90 5.24 -18.96
C GLU A 130 12.85 4.92 -17.78
N LEU A 131 12.32 4.92 -16.55
CA LEU A 131 13.09 4.48 -15.37
C LEU A 131 13.51 3.01 -15.46
N GLU A 132 12.61 2.12 -15.89
CA GLU A 132 12.89 0.69 -15.98
C GLU A 132 13.86 0.32 -17.11
N THR A 133 13.83 1.05 -18.24
CA THR A 133 14.61 0.69 -19.45
C THR A 133 15.86 1.54 -19.67
N GLU A 134 15.84 2.79 -19.21
CA GLU A 134 16.91 3.77 -19.46
C GLU A 134 17.56 4.26 -18.17
N GLY A 135 16.99 3.91 -17.00
CA GLY A 135 17.44 4.40 -15.70
C GLY A 135 17.14 5.88 -15.46
N PHE A 136 16.27 6.48 -16.27
CA PHE A 136 15.90 7.88 -16.11
C PHE A 136 14.77 8.05 -15.11
N LEU A 137 15.09 8.65 -13.95
CA LEU A 137 14.11 8.92 -12.89
C LEU A 137 13.55 10.35 -13.03
N ASP A 138 12.24 10.45 -13.21
CA ASP A 138 11.49 11.66 -12.94
C ASP A 138 11.16 11.72 -11.44
N GLU A 139 11.72 12.71 -10.72
CA GLU A 139 11.59 12.81 -9.26
C GLU A 139 10.16 13.13 -8.79
N ASP A 140 9.33 13.69 -9.65
CA ASP A 140 7.95 14.09 -9.35
C ASP A 140 6.90 13.14 -9.96
N SER A 141 7.28 12.27 -10.92
CA SER A 141 6.37 11.31 -11.55
C SER A 141 7.03 9.93 -11.73
N ASN A 142 6.73 8.99 -10.83
CA ASN A 142 7.41 7.69 -10.73
C ASN A 142 6.52 6.65 -10.03
N PHE A 143 7.08 5.56 -9.49
CA PHE A 143 6.31 4.55 -8.72
C PHE A 143 5.64 5.10 -7.45
N CYS A 144 6.13 6.21 -6.89
CA CYS A 144 5.61 6.80 -5.65
C CYS A 144 4.63 7.94 -5.89
N PHE A 145 4.82 8.74 -6.94
CA PHE A 145 4.08 9.96 -7.25
C PHE A 145 3.37 9.89 -8.59
N GLY A 146 2.23 10.58 -8.68
CA GLY A 146 1.36 10.65 -9.85
C GLY A 146 -0.02 10.05 -9.60
N SER A 147 -0.87 10.13 -10.60
CA SER A 147 -2.26 9.67 -10.59
C SER A 147 -2.46 8.34 -9.85
N GLY A 148 -3.35 8.33 -8.85
CA GLY A 148 -3.65 7.19 -8.00
C GLY A 148 -2.58 6.83 -6.95
N GLY A 149 -1.46 7.61 -6.87
CA GLY A 149 -0.39 7.42 -5.89
C GLY A 149 0.40 6.11 -6.06
N ALA A 150 1.15 5.70 -5.04
CA ALA A 150 2.00 4.50 -5.07
C ALA A 150 1.22 3.18 -5.27
N GLY A 151 -0.10 3.20 -5.07
CA GLY A 151 -0.96 2.03 -5.26
C GLY A 151 -1.17 1.63 -6.73
N THR A 152 -1.19 2.58 -7.66
CA THR A 152 -1.57 2.37 -9.07
C THR A 152 -0.67 1.34 -9.79
N PHE A 153 0.63 1.41 -9.55
CA PHE A 153 1.62 0.50 -10.16
C PHE A 153 2.18 -0.48 -9.11
N SER A 154 1.30 -1.09 -8.32
CA SER A 154 1.62 -2.08 -7.29
C SER A 154 0.91 -3.41 -7.54
N ASP A 155 1.04 -4.40 -6.65
CA ASP A 155 0.21 -5.61 -6.67
C ASP A 155 -1.30 -5.31 -6.50
N GLY A 156 -1.63 -4.14 -5.97
CA GLY A 156 -3.04 -3.77 -5.79
C GLY A 156 -3.73 -4.53 -4.66
N LYS A 157 -3.00 -4.96 -3.63
CA LYS A 157 -3.58 -5.61 -2.45
C LYS A 157 -4.53 -4.66 -1.73
N LEU A 158 -5.75 -5.13 -1.52
CA LEU A 158 -6.81 -4.37 -0.86
C LEU A 158 -7.02 -4.84 0.59
N TYR A 159 -6.57 -6.04 0.93
CA TYR A 159 -6.76 -6.61 2.26
C TYR A 159 -6.12 -5.76 3.36
N THR A 160 -6.88 -5.55 4.43
CA THR A 160 -6.39 -4.91 5.65
C THR A 160 -6.92 -5.63 6.88
N ARG A 161 -6.14 -5.64 7.96
CA ARG A 161 -6.58 -6.14 9.28
C ARG A 161 -7.36 -5.12 10.07
N SER A 162 -7.45 -3.88 9.59
CA SER A 162 -8.03 -2.74 10.30
C SER A 162 -9.54 -2.62 10.11
N ASN A 163 -10.29 -3.72 10.06
CA ASN A 163 -11.74 -3.75 9.86
C ASN A 163 -12.54 -2.88 10.87
N LYS A 164 -11.94 -2.55 12.01
CA LYS A 164 -12.55 -1.66 13.01
C LYS A 164 -12.40 -0.16 12.66
N ARG A 165 -11.67 0.19 11.60
CA ARG A 165 -11.36 1.60 11.27
C ARG A 165 -12.27 2.23 10.22
N GLY A 166 -13.11 1.44 9.55
CA GLY A 166 -14.03 1.89 8.50
C GLY A 166 -14.68 0.70 7.78
N ASP A 167 -15.54 0.99 6.83
CA ASP A 167 -16.20 0.00 5.98
C ASP A 167 -15.34 -0.34 4.76
N ILE A 168 -14.54 -1.39 4.86
CA ILE A 168 -13.71 -1.87 3.75
C ILE A 168 -14.56 -2.36 2.56
N TYR A 169 -15.77 -2.83 2.84
CA TYR A 169 -16.66 -3.34 1.81
C TYR A 169 -17.16 -2.23 0.88
N LYS A 170 -17.47 -1.05 1.44
CA LYS A 170 -17.78 0.15 0.66
C LYS A 170 -16.61 0.53 -0.26
N ILE A 171 -15.37 0.41 0.24
CA ILE A 171 -14.17 0.67 -0.58
C ILE A 171 -14.12 -0.28 -1.79
N TYR A 172 -14.36 -1.57 -1.57
CA TYR A 172 -14.37 -2.56 -2.65
C TYR A 172 -15.49 -2.31 -3.66
N LYS A 173 -16.70 -1.97 -3.18
CA LYS A 173 -17.85 -1.63 -4.05
C LYS A 173 -17.52 -0.45 -4.96
N ILE A 174 -16.88 0.60 -4.43
CA ILE A 174 -16.44 1.75 -5.24
C ILE A 174 -15.44 1.31 -6.30
N PHE A 175 -14.45 0.47 -5.98
CA PHE A 175 -13.55 -0.08 -7.00
C PHE A 175 -14.28 -0.87 -8.08
N VAL A 176 -15.26 -1.70 -7.71
CA VAL A 176 -16.07 -2.48 -8.68
C VAL A 176 -16.89 -1.56 -9.57
N GLU A 177 -17.47 -0.49 -9.04
CA GLU A 177 -18.19 0.53 -9.84
C GLU A 177 -17.31 1.14 -10.93
N PHE A 178 -15.99 1.28 -10.67
CA PHE A 178 -15.03 1.79 -11.63
C PHE A 178 -14.29 0.71 -12.44
N GLY A 179 -14.79 -0.53 -12.44
CA GLY A 179 -14.31 -1.61 -13.31
C GLY A 179 -13.36 -2.61 -12.66
N ALA A 180 -13.20 -2.59 -11.34
CA ALA A 180 -12.47 -3.67 -10.67
C ALA A 180 -13.25 -5.00 -10.78
N PRO A 181 -12.56 -6.14 -10.84
CA PRO A 181 -13.19 -7.43 -10.91
C PRO A 181 -14.08 -7.69 -9.69
N PRO A 182 -15.34 -8.17 -9.86
CA PRO A 182 -16.27 -8.40 -8.74
C PRO A 182 -15.78 -9.40 -7.68
N ASN A 183 -14.85 -10.29 -8.03
CA ASN A 183 -14.29 -11.26 -7.09
C ASN A 183 -13.55 -10.59 -5.91
N ILE A 184 -13.13 -9.30 -6.01
CA ILE A 184 -12.55 -8.59 -4.87
C ILE A 184 -13.53 -8.45 -3.70
N LEU A 185 -14.83 -8.59 -3.95
CA LEU A 185 -15.87 -8.59 -2.91
C LEU A 185 -15.91 -9.89 -2.11
N THR A 186 -15.42 -10.99 -2.68
CA THR A 186 -15.56 -12.34 -2.13
C THR A 186 -14.23 -13.02 -1.80
N ASP A 187 -13.12 -12.55 -2.35
CA ASP A 187 -11.80 -13.10 -2.06
C ASP A 187 -11.36 -12.77 -0.62
N ALA A 188 -10.70 -13.72 0.04
CA ALA A 188 -10.15 -13.51 1.37
C ALA A 188 -9.00 -12.48 1.38
N HIS A 189 -8.20 -12.49 0.31
CA HIS A 189 -7.07 -11.57 0.10
C HIS A 189 -7.22 -10.88 -1.27
N PRO A 190 -8.19 -9.95 -1.40
CA PRO A 190 -8.48 -9.32 -2.69
C PRO A 190 -7.31 -8.49 -3.18
N HIS A 191 -7.06 -8.56 -4.48
CA HIS A 191 -6.09 -7.73 -5.19
C HIS A 191 -6.63 -7.38 -6.58
N ILE A 192 -6.11 -6.31 -7.19
CA ILE A 192 -6.54 -5.87 -8.52
C ILE A 192 -5.45 -6.11 -9.56
N GLY A 193 -4.20 -5.75 -9.24
CA GLY A 193 -3.07 -5.88 -10.14
C GLY A 193 -2.70 -4.58 -10.87
N THR A 194 -1.42 -4.44 -11.17
CA THR A 194 -0.84 -3.24 -11.81
C THR A 194 -1.31 -3.02 -13.25
N ASP A 195 -1.82 -4.05 -13.90
CA ASP A 195 -2.36 -4.01 -15.26
C ASP A 195 -3.78 -3.42 -15.35
N LYS A 196 -4.56 -3.48 -14.26
CA LYS A 196 -5.96 -3.00 -14.22
C LYS A 196 -6.14 -1.70 -13.45
N LEU A 197 -5.35 -1.50 -12.41
CA LEU A 197 -5.46 -0.29 -11.57
C LEU A 197 -5.41 1.02 -12.34
N PRO A 198 -4.54 1.22 -13.35
CA PRO A 198 -4.49 2.47 -14.10
C PRO A 198 -5.83 2.89 -14.72
N GLU A 199 -6.54 1.96 -15.36
CA GLU A 199 -7.84 2.24 -16.00
C GLU A 199 -8.92 2.56 -14.98
N ILE A 200 -8.90 1.89 -13.83
CA ILE A 200 -9.83 2.13 -12.73
C ILE A 200 -9.61 3.52 -12.14
N ILE A 201 -8.34 3.91 -11.94
CA ILE A 201 -7.98 5.23 -11.40
C ILE A 201 -8.40 6.33 -12.39
N ASP A 202 -8.14 6.15 -13.70
CA ASP A 202 -8.57 7.10 -14.73
C ASP A 202 -10.09 7.30 -14.71
N ALA A 203 -10.87 6.21 -14.55
CA ALA A 203 -12.32 6.27 -14.43
C ALA A 203 -12.79 7.02 -13.16
N MET A 204 -12.11 6.79 -12.03
CA MET A 204 -12.37 7.52 -10.79
C MET A 204 -12.09 9.02 -10.94
N GLU A 205 -10.94 9.38 -11.49
CA GLU A 205 -10.53 10.78 -11.70
C GLU A 205 -11.47 11.51 -12.68
N LYS A 206 -11.85 10.85 -13.77
CA LYS A 206 -12.85 11.36 -14.70
C LYS A 206 -14.18 11.63 -13.97
N LYS A 207 -14.63 10.72 -13.13
CA LYS A 207 -15.87 10.90 -12.35
C LYS A 207 -15.79 12.07 -11.38
N ILE A 208 -14.66 12.30 -10.75
CA ILE A 208 -14.43 13.45 -9.87
C ILE A 208 -14.62 14.77 -10.66
N VAL A 209 -14.07 14.86 -11.86
CA VAL A 209 -14.21 16.05 -12.72
C VAL A 209 -15.66 16.20 -13.21
N GLU A 210 -16.32 15.11 -13.62
CA GLU A 210 -17.73 15.11 -14.02
C GLU A 210 -18.65 15.63 -12.92
N LEU A 211 -18.34 15.34 -11.66
CA LEU A 211 -19.09 15.80 -10.49
C LEU A 211 -18.75 17.25 -10.07
N GLY A 212 -17.89 17.94 -10.83
CA GLY A 212 -17.53 19.35 -10.58
C GLY A 212 -16.35 19.54 -9.63
N GLY A 213 -15.59 18.50 -9.30
CA GLY A 213 -14.29 18.60 -8.64
C GLY A 213 -13.19 19.05 -9.59
N GLU A 214 -12.04 19.37 -9.03
CA GLU A 214 -10.84 19.76 -9.78
C GLU A 214 -9.69 18.81 -9.44
N ILE A 215 -8.86 18.48 -10.46
CA ILE A 215 -7.60 17.77 -10.29
C ILE A 215 -6.52 18.52 -11.03
N HIS A 216 -5.51 19.01 -10.30
CA HIS A 216 -4.36 19.73 -10.82
C HIS A 216 -3.15 18.79 -10.79
N PHE A 217 -2.86 18.17 -11.94
CA PHE A 217 -1.64 17.36 -12.13
C PHE A 217 -0.42 18.23 -12.37
N ASN A 218 0.78 17.64 -12.28
CA ASN A 218 2.06 18.36 -12.40
C ASN A 218 2.12 19.58 -11.47
N THR A 219 1.45 19.51 -10.33
CA THR A 219 1.27 20.62 -9.42
C THR A 219 1.76 20.25 -8.03
N LEU A 220 2.91 20.81 -7.66
CA LEU A 220 3.54 20.60 -6.35
C LEU A 220 2.93 21.55 -5.32
N CYS A 221 2.49 21.00 -4.19
CA CYS A 221 2.20 21.80 -3.00
C CYS A 221 3.52 22.19 -2.34
N THR A 222 3.88 23.48 -2.41
CA THR A 222 5.16 23.99 -1.92
C THR A 222 5.10 24.50 -0.49
N ASP A 223 3.92 24.99 -0.03
CA ASP A 223 3.75 25.53 1.30
C ASP A 223 2.27 25.54 1.72
N LEU A 224 2.01 25.69 3.03
CA LEU A 224 0.68 26.01 3.57
C LEU A 224 0.54 27.53 3.72
N ILE A 225 -0.63 28.05 3.33
CA ILE A 225 -1.03 29.42 3.67
C ILE A 225 -1.68 29.35 5.05
N THR A 226 -1.09 30.02 6.02
CA THR A 226 -1.55 29.99 7.42
C THR A 226 -1.88 31.37 7.95
N GLU A 227 -2.90 31.44 8.80
CA GLU A 227 -3.25 32.60 9.60
C GLU A 227 -3.02 32.31 11.08
N LYS A 228 -2.51 33.27 11.82
CA LYS A 228 -2.30 33.17 13.27
C LYS A 228 -3.09 34.27 13.98
N LYS A 229 -4.22 33.88 14.56
CA LYS A 229 -4.98 34.72 15.52
C LYS A 229 -4.84 34.11 16.90
N ASP A 230 -5.86 33.40 17.38
CA ASP A 230 -5.80 32.67 18.67
C ASP A 230 -5.09 31.31 18.52
N SER A 231 -5.11 30.73 17.34
CA SER A 231 -4.44 29.48 16.96
C SER A 231 -3.92 29.56 15.52
N LEU A 232 -2.92 28.74 15.21
CA LEU A 232 -2.44 28.58 13.84
C LEU A 232 -3.51 27.82 13.02
N LYS A 233 -3.94 28.41 11.90
CA LYS A 233 -4.98 27.86 11.03
C LYS A 233 -4.48 27.82 9.58
N ALA A 234 -4.62 26.71 8.91
CA ALA A 234 -4.40 26.58 7.47
C ALA A 234 -5.65 27.08 6.72
N VAL A 235 -5.45 27.98 5.77
CA VAL A 235 -6.50 28.61 4.96
C VAL A 235 -6.34 28.36 3.46
N GLY A 236 -5.21 27.77 3.05
CA GLY A 236 -4.91 27.46 1.66
C GLY A 236 -3.55 26.79 1.51
N VAL A 237 -3.16 26.56 0.27
CA VAL A 237 -1.84 26.05 -0.12
C VAL A 237 -1.21 26.94 -1.17
N LYS A 238 0.14 26.99 -1.17
CA LYS A 238 0.93 27.50 -2.29
C LYS A 238 1.27 26.33 -3.19
N THR A 239 1.14 26.54 -4.47
CA THR A 239 1.40 25.50 -5.46
C THR A 239 2.34 26.01 -6.53
N LYS A 240 3.07 25.08 -7.15
CA LYS A 240 3.90 25.34 -8.32
C LYS A 240 3.59 24.30 -9.40
N ASN A 241 3.16 24.76 -10.55
CA ASN A 241 3.04 23.91 -11.72
C ASN A 241 4.44 23.56 -12.24
N LEU A 242 4.77 22.28 -12.32
CA LEU A 242 6.11 21.79 -12.63
C LEU A 242 6.48 21.90 -14.11
N GLU A 243 5.49 21.98 -15.01
CA GLU A 243 5.72 22.17 -16.45
C GLU A 243 5.96 23.64 -16.80
N THR A 244 5.12 24.52 -16.26
CA THR A 244 5.13 25.94 -16.60
C THR A 244 5.94 26.80 -15.63
N GLY A 245 6.24 26.28 -14.44
CA GLY A 245 6.87 27.02 -13.35
C GLY A 245 5.93 28.03 -12.66
N LYS A 246 4.65 28.10 -13.05
CA LYS A 246 3.67 29.05 -12.50
C LYS A 246 3.39 28.72 -11.04
N GLU A 247 3.48 29.73 -10.18
CA GLU A 247 3.11 29.64 -8.77
C GLU A 247 1.71 30.23 -8.55
N GLU A 248 0.91 29.57 -7.71
CA GLU A 248 -0.45 29.99 -7.38
C GLU A 248 -0.75 29.77 -5.90
N GLU A 249 -1.66 30.58 -5.38
CA GLU A 249 -2.26 30.41 -4.05
C GLU A 249 -3.70 29.93 -4.21
N ILE A 250 -4.04 28.82 -3.57
CA ILE A 250 -5.38 28.24 -3.60
C ILE A 250 -5.94 28.23 -2.18
N PHE A 251 -7.09 28.87 -1.99
CA PHE A 251 -7.75 28.99 -0.70
C PHE A 251 -8.94 28.02 -0.59
N ALA A 252 -9.15 27.47 0.63
CA ALA A 252 -10.23 26.55 0.92
C ALA A 252 -10.62 26.58 2.41
N ASP A 253 -11.78 25.99 2.73
CA ASP A 253 -12.28 25.90 4.11
C ASP A 253 -11.51 24.87 4.94
N ALA A 254 -10.97 23.82 4.29
CA ALA A 254 -10.16 22.78 4.92
C ALA A 254 -9.14 22.19 3.94
N ILE A 255 -8.06 21.62 4.50
CA ILE A 255 -6.97 20.99 3.74
C ILE A 255 -6.76 19.57 4.26
N ILE A 256 -6.85 18.57 3.37
CA ILE A 256 -6.54 17.17 3.64
C ILE A 256 -5.15 16.86 3.08
N LEU A 257 -4.20 16.46 3.94
CA LEU A 257 -2.87 16.01 3.52
C LEU A 257 -2.87 14.49 3.30
N ALA A 258 -3.02 14.08 2.05
CA ALA A 258 -3.05 12.68 1.59
C ALA A 258 -1.82 12.31 0.74
N THR A 259 -0.64 12.82 1.10
CA THR A 259 0.57 12.94 0.29
C THR A 259 1.39 11.66 0.13
N GLY A 260 1.02 10.57 0.84
CA GLY A 260 1.78 9.35 0.86
C GLY A 260 3.10 9.45 1.65
N HIS A 261 3.74 8.30 1.88
CA HIS A 261 4.91 8.19 2.77
C HIS A 261 6.24 8.65 2.13
N SER A 262 6.25 8.94 0.82
CA SER A 262 7.45 9.36 0.09
C SER A 262 7.61 10.87 -0.07
N ALA A 263 6.59 11.66 0.29
CA ALA A 263 6.61 13.13 0.21
C ALA A 263 7.38 13.75 1.38
N GLU A 264 8.71 13.66 1.35
CA GLU A 264 9.60 14.17 2.40
C GLU A 264 9.55 15.69 2.56
N ASP A 265 9.32 16.38 1.47
CA ASP A 265 9.15 17.84 1.41
C ASP A 265 7.99 18.33 2.30
N ILE A 266 6.91 17.56 2.38
CA ILE A 266 5.75 17.87 3.24
C ILE A 266 6.14 17.81 4.73
N TYR A 267 6.92 16.81 5.15
CA TYR A 267 7.40 16.76 6.54
C TYR A 267 8.35 17.92 6.84
N LYS A 268 9.26 18.25 5.90
CA LYS A 268 10.18 19.39 6.03
C LYS A 268 9.43 20.73 6.05
N MET A 269 8.39 20.89 5.26
CA MET A 269 7.49 22.05 5.26
C MET A 269 6.80 22.20 6.64
N LEU A 270 6.17 21.13 7.14
CA LEU A 270 5.50 21.15 8.44
C LEU A 270 6.49 21.41 9.59
N ALA A 271 7.70 20.86 9.52
CA ALA A 271 8.74 21.12 10.51
C ALA A 271 9.15 22.59 10.59
N LYS A 272 9.09 23.33 9.48
CA LYS A 272 9.35 24.79 9.45
C LYS A 272 8.17 25.60 10.00
N ILE A 273 6.93 25.17 9.72
CA ILE A 273 5.71 25.88 10.12
C ILE A 273 5.42 25.64 11.61
N GLU A 274 5.39 24.37 12.02
CA GLU A 274 5.03 23.95 13.37
C GLU A 274 5.64 22.57 13.68
N PRO A 275 6.90 22.50 14.13
CA PRO A 275 7.60 21.23 14.35
C PRO A 275 6.90 20.32 15.37
N SER A 276 6.16 20.90 16.31
CA SER A 276 5.40 20.12 17.32
C SER A 276 4.16 19.40 16.75
N ALA A 277 3.85 19.61 15.47
CA ALA A 277 2.85 18.83 14.75
C ALA A 277 3.37 17.46 14.30
N LEU A 278 4.67 17.19 14.45
CA LEU A 278 5.33 15.95 14.01
C LEU A 278 5.81 15.11 15.20
N GLU A 279 5.73 13.80 15.03
CA GLU A 279 6.19 12.80 16.00
C GLU A 279 7.03 11.75 15.28
N ALA A 280 8.15 11.35 15.89
CA ALA A 280 8.93 10.21 15.43
C ALA A 280 8.13 8.90 15.58
N LYS A 281 8.18 8.06 14.56
CA LYS A 281 7.39 6.83 14.50
C LYS A 281 8.28 5.64 14.14
N THR A 282 7.99 4.49 14.73
CA THR A 282 8.55 3.20 14.30
C THR A 282 8.23 2.92 12.83
N PHE A 283 9.22 2.47 12.08
CA PHE A 283 9.13 2.06 10.68
C PHE A 283 9.91 0.76 10.45
N ALA A 284 10.06 0.31 9.23
CA ALA A 284 10.83 -0.90 8.94
C ALA A 284 11.66 -0.73 7.68
N VAL A 285 12.82 -1.36 7.66
CA VAL A 285 13.77 -1.34 6.55
C VAL A 285 14.45 -2.70 6.39
N GLY A 286 14.89 -3.00 5.18
CA GLY A 286 15.61 -4.23 4.90
C GLY A 286 15.96 -4.40 3.42
N VAL A 287 15.70 -5.58 2.91
CA VAL A 287 15.99 -5.97 1.54
C VAL A 287 14.75 -6.62 0.91
N ARG A 288 14.71 -6.72 -0.40
CA ARG A 288 13.74 -7.54 -1.10
C ARG A 288 14.38 -8.87 -1.48
N VAL A 289 13.74 -9.98 -1.12
CA VAL A 289 14.13 -11.31 -1.55
C VAL A 289 13.30 -11.72 -2.74
N GLU A 290 13.93 -12.20 -3.78
CA GLU A 290 13.30 -12.73 -4.98
C GLU A 290 13.69 -14.21 -5.17
N HIS A 291 12.69 -15.03 -5.51
CA HIS A 291 12.86 -16.45 -5.82
C HIS A 291 12.24 -16.77 -7.19
N PRO A 292 12.70 -17.77 -7.89
CA PRO A 292 11.89 -18.43 -8.91
C PRO A 292 10.54 -18.85 -8.32
N ARG A 293 9.43 -18.53 -9.02
CA ARG A 293 8.07 -18.78 -8.55
C ARG A 293 7.82 -20.24 -8.20
N ASN A 294 8.29 -21.16 -9.05
CA ASN A 294 8.10 -22.59 -8.85
C ASN A 294 8.65 -23.09 -7.50
N ILE A 295 9.77 -22.54 -7.02
CA ILE A 295 10.33 -22.89 -5.69
C ILE A 295 9.33 -22.54 -4.59
N ILE A 296 8.76 -21.33 -4.64
CA ILE A 296 7.79 -20.87 -3.63
C ILE A 296 6.48 -21.65 -3.74
N ASP A 297 6.00 -21.89 -4.97
CA ASP A 297 4.79 -22.68 -5.21
C ASP A 297 4.96 -24.12 -4.70
N ASP A 298 6.08 -24.77 -4.99
CA ASP A 298 6.38 -26.14 -4.53
C ASP A 298 6.42 -26.25 -3.00
N ILE A 299 7.07 -25.29 -2.34
CA ILE A 299 7.15 -25.25 -0.87
C ILE A 299 5.75 -25.07 -0.25
N GLN A 300 4.97 -24.10 -0.75
CA GLN A 300 3.70 -23.71 -0.14
C GLN A 300 2.56 -24.68 -0.52
N PHE A 301 2.59 -25.24 -1.72
CA PHE A 301 1.58 -26.18 -2.20
C PHE A 301 2.03 -27.63 -2.10
N HIS A 302 3.16 -27.91 -1.43
CA HIS A 302 3.65 -29.27 -1.18
C HIS A 302 3.82 -30.08 -2.47
N GLY A 303 4.31 -29.46 -3.55
CA GLY A 303 4.49 -30.06 -4.87
C GLY A 303 3.21 -30.21 -5.68
N GLN A 304 2.06 -29.76 -5.20
CA GLN A 304 0.81 -29.77 -5.96
C GLN A 304 0.75 -28.56 -6.91
N GLN A 305 0.29 -28.79 -8.12
CA GLN A 305 0.06 -27.70 -9.06
C GLN A 305 -1.23 -26.95 -8.75
N MET A 306 -1.12 -25.66 -8.54
CA MET A 306 -2.26 -24.76 -8.32
C MET A 306 -2.28 -23.68 -9.41
N PRO A 307 -3.47 -23.21 -9.86
CA PRO A 307 -3.56 -22.18 -10.89
C PRO A 307 -3.01 -20.83 -10.44
N GLN A 308 -3.12 -20.49 -9.16
CA GLN A 308 -2.60 -19.25 -8.60
C GLN A 308 -1.18 -19.41 -8.04
N ALA A 309 -0.41 -18.33 -8.05
CA ALA A 309 0.89 -18.26 -7.39
C ALA A 309 0.74 -18.30 -5.86
N ALA A 310 1.68 -18.98 -5.19
CA ALA A 310 1.66 -19.14 -3.76
C ALA A 310 2.03 -17.87 -3.00
N GLU A 311 1.26 -17.57 -1.95
CA GLU A 311 1.57 -16.51 -0.99
C GLU A 311 2.23 -17.07 0.26
N TYR A 312 3.13 -16.30 0.86
CA TYR A 312 3.67 -16.63 2.17
C TYR A 312 3.72 -15.41 3.09
N ARG A 313 3.77 -15.71 4.37
CA ARG A 313 3.95 -14.71 5.40
C ARG A 313 4.86 -15.28 6.49
N LEU A 314 5.99 -14.59 6.68
CA LEU A 314 7.04 -14.97 7.63
C LEU A 314 7.22 -13.86 8.67
N THR A 315 7.41 -14.25 9.91
CA THR A 315 7.66 -13.34 11.03
C THR A 315 8.61 -13.98 12.02
N ALA A 316 9.55 -13.21 12.55
CA ALA A 316 10.47 -13.61 13.59
C ALA A 316 10.67 -12.48 14.61
N GLN A 317 11.13 -12.79 15.80
CA GLN A 317 11.54 -11.83 16.82
C GLN A 317 13.03 -12.00 17.07
N ILE A 318 13.81 -11.05 16.61
CA ILE A 318 15.29 -11.10 16.70
C ILE A 318 15.77 -9.89 17.51
N GLU A 319 16.50 -10.13 18.59
CA GLU A 319 17.04 -9.08 19.47
C GLU A 319 15.98 -8.04 19.93
N GLY A 320 14.75 -8.51 20.21
CA GLY A 320 13.64 -7.64 20.64
C GLY A 320 13.07 -6.74 19.55
N ARG A 321 13.36 -7.03 18.28
CA ARG A 321 12.79 -6.36 17.10
C ARG A 321 12.10 -7.36 16.20
N GLY A 322 10.94 -6.97 15.65
CA GLY A 322 10.24 -7.75 14.64
C GLY A 322 11.02 -7.77 13.32
N VAL A 323 11.19 -8.95 12.75
CA VAL A 323 11.64 -9.15 11.36
C VAL A 323 10.54 -9.91 10.63
N TYR A 324 10.11 -9.41 9.47
CA TYR A 324 8.95 -9.98 8.81
C TYR A 324 8.95 -9.78 7.30
N SER A 325 8.24 -10.66 6.60
CA SER A 325 7.90 -10.46 5.21
C SER A 325 6.82 -9.38 5.07
N PHE A 326 7.03 -8.45 4.15
CA PHE A 326 6.08 -7.39 3.86
C PHE A 326 5.84 -7.30 2.35
N CYS A 327 4.61 -6.94 1.96
CA CYS A 327 4.23 -6.78 0.56
C CYS A 327 4.77 -7.91 -0.34
N MET A 328 4.54 -9.17 0.05
CA MET A 328 4.89 -10.33 -0.77
C MET A 328 4.08 -10.28 -2.08
N CYS A 329 4.76 -10.34 -3.21
CA CYS A 329 4.21 -10.26 -4.56
C CYS A 329 4.38 -11.62 -5.26
N PRO A 330 3.39 -12.51 -5.16
CA PRO A 330 3.43 -13.81 -5.82
C PRO A 330 3.33 -13.63 -7.33
N GLY A 331 4.10 -14.38 -8.10
CA GLY A 331 4.14 -14.23 -9.55
C GLY A 331 4.34 -12.77 -10.00
N GLY A 332 5.22 -12.04 -9.31
CA GLY A 332 5.41 -10.60 -9.49
C GLY A 332 6.81 -10.19 -9.90
N TYR A 333 7.10 -8.92 -9.79
CA TYR A 333 8.34 -8.27 -10.22
C TYR A 333 8.89 -7.39 -9.12
N VAL A 334 10.22 -7.27 -9.04
CA VAL A 334 10.90 -6.23 -8.26
C VAL A 334 10.98 -4.96 -9.09
N VAL A 335 10.68 -3.81 -8.48
CA VAL A 335 10.61 -2.52 -9.18
C VAL A 335 11.41 -1.43 -8.49
N PRO A 336 11.93 -0.42 -9.23
CA PRO A 336 12.62 0.73 -8.66
C PRO A 336 11.60 1.71 -8.06
N CYS A 337 11.80 2.12 -6.80
CA CYS A 337 10.89 3.01 -6.08
C CYS A 337 11.60 4.23 -5.45
N ALA A 338 12.78 4.59 -5.93
CA ALA A 338 13.45 5.81 -5.55
C ALA A 338 12.65 7.05 -6.01
N THR A 339 12.81 8.16 -5.29
CA THR A 339 12.23 9.47 -5.63
C THR A 339 13.30 10.54 -5.82
N LYS A 340 14.57 10.18 -5.69
CA LYS A 340 15.75 11.03 -5.95
C LYS A 340 16.76 10.25 -6.76
N LYS A 341 17.49 10.97 -7.64
CA LYS A 341 18.45 10.38 -8.59
C LYS A 341 19.66 9.72 -7.91
N ASP A 342 20.00 10.16 -6.71
CA ASP A 342 21.09 9.68 -5.87
C ASP A 342 20.66 8.62 -4.84
N GLN A 343 19.49 8.01 -5.07
CA GLN A 343 18.92 6.98 -4.21
C GLN A 343 18.59 5.72 -4.98
N ILE A 344 18.69 4.57 -4.31
CA ILE A 344 18.05 3.32 -4.73
C ILE A 344 17.11 2.83 -3.64
N VAL A 345 15.90 2.57 -4.06
CA VAL A 345 14.85 1.93 -3.26
C VAL A 345 14.16 0.91 -4.15
N VAL A 346 13.95 -0.28 -3.63
CA VAL A 346 13.23 -1.35 -4.34
C VAL A 346 11.90 -1.64 -3.68
N ASN A 347 10.94 -2.06 -4.49
CA ASN A 347 9.63 -2.54 -4.04
C ASN A 347 9.17 -3.68 -4.95
N GLY A 348 7.95 -4.17 -4.81
CA GLY A 348 7.39 -5.21 -5.66
C GLY A 348 6.01 -4.86 -6.19
N MET A 349 5.69 -5.43 -7.35
CA MET A 349 4.37 -5.38 -7.95
C MET A 349 3.99 -6.73 -8.56
N SER A 350 2.71 -6.93 -8.85
CA SER A 350 2.22 -8.06 -9.64
C SER A 350 1.09 -7.62 -10.57
N SER A 351 0.97 -8.31 -11.69
CA SER A 351 -0.24 -8.21 -12.52
C SER A 351 -1.43 -8.92 -11.86
N SER A 352 -2.63 -8.69 -12.35
CA SER A 352 -3.84 -9.37 -11.90
C SER A 352 -3.76 -10.90 -12.00
N GLY A 353 -3.04 -11.40 -12.99
CA GLY A 353 -2.82 -12.85 -13.20
C GLY A 353 -1.72 -13.45 -12.34
N ARG A 354 -0.82 -12.65 -11.73
CA ARG A 354 0.30 -13.12 -10.90
C ARG A 354 1.08 -14.26 -11.54
N ASN A 355 1.42 -14.11 -12.83
CA ASN A 355 1.91 -15.17 -13.69
C ASN A 355 3.36 -15.00 -14.14
N SER A 356 4.14 -14.14 -13.48
CA SER A 356 5.58 -14.06 -13.77
C SER A 356 6.34 -15.28 -13.26
N ASN A 357 7.58 -15.44 -13.73
CA ASN A 357 8.46 -16.54 -13.31
C ASN A 357 9.05 -16.33 -11.91
N TRP A 358 8.79 -15.21 -11.25
CA TRP A 358 9.35 -14.86 -9.95
C TRP A 358 8.26 -14.61 -8.91
N SER A 359 8.64 -14.79 -7.67
CA SER A 359 7.90 -14.35 -6.48
C SER A 359 8.84 -13.59 -5.57
N ASN A 360 8.42 -12.45 -5.05
CA ASN A 360 9.29 -11.63 -4.22
C ASN A 360 8.58 -11.06 -2.98
N ALA A 361 9.33 -10.73 -1.95
CA ALA A 361 8.85 -10.07 -0.75
C ALA A 361 9.93 -9.17 -0.14
N ALA A 362 9.52 -8.05 0.44
CA ALA A 362 10.38 -7.35 1.36
C ALA A 362 10.62 -8.21 2.61
N ILE A 363 11.85 -8.31 3.07
CA ILE A 363 12.20 -8.84 4.39
C ILE A 363 12.80 -7.67 5.16
N VAL A 364 12.04 -7.19 6.12
CA VAL A 364 12.36 -5.94 6.82
C VAL A 364 12.41 -6.14 8.32
N THR A 365 13.27 -5.37 8.98
CA THR A 365 13.37 -5.30 10.43
C THR A 365 12.78 -4.01 10.96
N GLU A 366 12.10 -4.10 12.08
CA GLU A 366 11.58 -2.96 12.83
C GLU A 366 12.72 -2.02 13.23
N ARG A 367 12.48 -0.72 13.05
CA ARG A 367 13.35 0.37 13.45
C ARG A 367 12.57 1.36 14.29
N ARG A 368 12.91 1.47 15.56
CA ARG A 368 12.26 2.39 16.51
C ARG A 368 13.02 3.72 16.58
N PRO A 369 12.40 4.80 17.09
CA PRO A 369 13.10 6.07 17.28
C PRO A 369 14.41 5.94 18.07
N GLU A 370 14.44 5.08 19.09
CA GLU A 370 15.63 4.82 19.91
C GLU A 370 16.76 4.06 19.19
N ASP A 371 16.48 3.46 18.05
CA ASP A 371 17.48 2.77 17.21
C ASP A 371 18.17 3.72 16.22
N ILE A 372 17.73 4.98 16.14
CA ILE A 372 18.34 5.95 15.24
C ILE A 372 19.64 6.46 15.85
N PRO A 373 20.79 6.41 15.10
CA PRO A 373 22.07 6.89 15.60
C PRO A 373 21.99 8.35 16.04
N GLN A 374 22.69 8.69 17.15
CA GLN A 374 22.63 10.01 17.79
C GLN A 374 22.99 11.15 16.81
N SER A 375 23.91 10.92 15.86
CA SER A 375 24.28 11.92 14.86
C SER A 375 23.07 12.44 14.03
N PHE A 376 22.13 11.57 13.68
CA PHE A 376 20.91 11.98 12.96
C PHE A 376 19.90 12.68 13.87
N VAL A 377 19.87 12.32 15.15
CA VAL A 377 19.05 13.00 16.16
C VAL A 377 19.57 14.42 16.38
N ASP A 378 20.90 14.58 16.46
CA ASP A 378 21.58 15.87 16.61
C ASP A 378 21.35 16.75 15.38
N GLU A 379 21.48 16.19 14.16
CA GLU A 379 21.19 16.89 12.91
C GLU A 379 19.73 17.36 12.84
N ALA A 380 18.78 16.48 13.14
CA ALA A 380 17.36 16.81 13.14
C ALA A 380 17.01 17.87 14.20
N THR A 381 17.68 17.83 15.36
CA THR A 381 17.53 18.81 16.43
C THR A 381 18.09 20.17 16.02
N ALA A 382 19.26 20.19 15.40
CA ALA A 382 19.87 21.41 14.86
C ALA A 382 19.01 22.07 13.77
N ASN A 383 18.28 21.26 13.00
CA ASN A 383 17.30 21.72 12.00
C ASN A 383 15.90 22.03 12.61
N GLY A 384 15.77 22.05 13.94
CA GLY A 384 14.57 22.49 14.65
C GLY A 384 13.46 21.42 14.77
N CYS A 385 13.65 20.18 14.30
CA CYS A 385 12.62 19.15 14.39
C CYS A 385 13.20 17.73 14.62
N PRO A 386 13.42 17.33 15.88
CA PRO A 386 13.97 16.01 16.22
C PRO A 386 13.15 14.83 15.68
N ALA A 387 11.85 15.02 15.42
CA ALA A 387 10.97 14.00 14.87
C ALA A 387 11.39 13.54 13.45
N LEU A 388 12.23 14.31 12.75
CA LEU A 388 12.75 13.98 11.42
C LEU A 388 14.01 13.09 11.43
N ALA A 389 14.57 12.74 12.58
CA ALA A 389 15.79 11.95 12.68
C ALA A 389 15.71 10.61 11.91
N GLY A 390 14.57 9.91 12.04
CA GLY A 390 14.32 8.67 11.30
C GLY A 390 14.23 8.87 9.78
N LEU A 391 13.73 10.03 9.33
CA LEU A 391 13.67 10.41 7.93
C LEU A 391 15.08 10.65 7.36
N TYR A 392 15.92 11.40 8.08
CA TYR A 392 17.31 11.66 7.66
C TYR A 392 18.12 10.37 7.61
N TRP A 393 17.98 9.49 8.59
CA TRP A 393 18.64 8.19 8.60
C TRP A 393 18.17 7.30 7.43
N ARG A 394 16.86 7.28 7.11
CA ARG A 394 16.33 6.54 5.95
C ARG A 394 16.92 7.07 4.65
N THR A 395 16.93 8.38 4.45
CA THR A 395 17.54 9.03 3.29
C THR A 395 19.02 8.68 3.16
N TRP A 396 19.76 8.68 4.29
CA TRP A 396 21.16 8.24 4.32
C TRP A 396 21.32 6.78 3.85
N LEU A 397 20.45 5.86 4.29
CA LEU A 397 20.50 4.46 3.87
C LEU A 397 20.20 4.30 2.37
N GLU A 398 19.26 5.08 1.84
CA GLU A 398 18.90 5.08 0.41
C GLU A 398 20.09 5.59 -0.45
N ASN A 399 20.80 6.62 0.00
CA ASN A 399 22.01 7.13 -0.62
C ASN A 399 23.21 6.14 -0.47
N LEU A 400 23.34 5.51 0.70
CA LEU A 400 24.33 4.45 0.91
C LEU A 400 24.11 3.29 -0.06
N THR A 401 22.86 2.92 -0.29
CA THR A 401 22.49 1.90 -1.28
C THR A 401 22.91 2.31 -2.69
N PHE A 402 22.65 3.55 -3.09
CA PHE A 402 23.08 4.10 -4.37
C PHE A 402 24.61 4.09 -4.53
N ASN A 403 25.37 4.42 -3.48
CA ASN A 403 26.84 4.42 -3.49
C ASN A 403 27.44 3.01 -3.63
N ASN A 404 26.65 1.95 -3.36
CA ASN A 404 27.03 0.55 -3.55
C ASN A 404 26.40 -0.08 -4.80
N ALA A 405 25.83 0.76 -5.66
CA ALA A 405 25.16 0.43 -6.91
C ALA A 405 25.98 0.85 -8.13
N ASN A 406 25.41 0.72 -9.31
CA ASN A 406 25.95 1.31 -10.54
C ASN A 406 24.83 2.05 -11.28
N GLY A 407 24.66 3.34 -11.01
CA GLY A 407 23.49 4.10 -11.45
C GLY A 407 22.20 3.52 -10.86
N GLN A 408 21.25 3.16 -11.70
CA GLN A 408 19.99 2.53 -11.28
C GLN A 408 20.07 0.97 -11.20
N PHE A 409 21.22 0.36 -11.46
CA PHE A 409 21.44 -1.06 -11.21
C PHE A 409 21.52 -1.30 -9.70
N ALA A 410 20.55 -1.98 -9.15
CA ALA A 410 20.47 -2.16 -7.70
C ALA A 410 21.54 -3.12 -7.17
N PRO A 411 22.12 -2.85 -5.97
CA PRO A 411 23.06 -3.77 -5.36
C PRO A 411 22.35 -5.04 -4.91
N ALA A 412 22.93 -6.19 -5.26
CA ALA A 412 22.33 -7.50 -5.00
C ALA A 412 23.39 -8.52 -4.54
N GLN A 413 22.93 -9.50 -3.76
CA GLN A 413 23.72 -10.62 -3.28
C GLN A 413 22.86 -11.88 -3.24
N ARG A 414 23.42 -13.01 -3.65
CA ARG A 414 22.75 -14.31 -3.47
C ARG A 414 22.47 -14.55 -1.98
N LEU A 415 21.29 -15.07 -1.64
CA LEU A 415 20.92 -15.27 -0.24
C LEU A 415 21.89 -16.18 0.52
N THR A 416 22.34 -17.28 -0.11
CA THR A 416 23.32 -18.18 0.51
C THR A 416 24.67 -17.50 0.74
N ASP A 417 25.13 -16.66 -0.19
CA ASP A 417 26.38 -15.90 -0.06
C ASP A 417 26.28 -14.80 1.03
N PHE A 418 25.12 -14.14 1.14
CA PHE A 418 24.85 -13.18 2.22
C PHE A 418 24.91 -13.82 3.60
N LEU A 419 24.41 -15.05 3.75
CA LEU A 419 24.45 -15.80 5.00
C LEU A 419 25.84 -16.33 5.33
N ASN A 420 26.64 -16.66 4.31
CA ASN A 420 28.01 -17.14 4.45
C ASN A 420 29.06 -16.01 4.44
N GLU A 421 28.60 -14.76 4.28
CA GLU A 421 29.45 -13.57 4.21
C GLU A 421 30.54 -13.69 3.11
N THR A 422 30.15 -14.16 1.92
CA THR A 422 31.02 -14.37 0.76
C THR A 422 30.57 -13.55 -0.45
N ASP A 423 31.46 -13.38 -1.42
CA ASP A 423 31.15 -12.67 -2.67
C ASP A 423 30.26 -13.53 -3.59
N SER A 424 29.20 -12.96 -4.14
CA SER A 424 28.44 -13.59 -5.21
C SER A 424 29.18 -13.42 -6.55
N LYS A 425 29.89 -14.45 -6.97
CA LYS A 425 30.62 -14.43 -8.25
C LYS A 425 29.71 -14.31 -9.45
N THR A 426 28.51 -14.86 -9.35
CA THR A 426 27.44 -14.77 -10.32
C THR A 426 26.12 -14.52 -9.59
N LEU A 427 25.24 -13.75 -10.19
CA LEU A 427 23.90 -13.52 -9.64
C LEU A 427 22.87 -14.38 -10.41
N PRO A 428 21.80 -14.88 -9.75
CA PRO A 428 20.63 -15.42 -10.42
C PRO A 428 19.98 -14.41 -11.36
N GLU A 429 19.18 -14.89 -12.30
CA GLU A 429 18.28 -14.04 -13.08
C GLU A 429 17.30 -13.33 -12.14
N THR A 430 16.87 -12.13 -12.52
CA THR A 430 15.98 -11.29 -11.73
C THR A 430 14.91 -10.62 -12.58
N SER A 431 13.79 -10.30 -11.96
CA SER A 431 12.74 -9.50 -12.58
C SER A 431 13.01 -7.99 -12.54
N TYR A 432 14.03 -7.53 -11.80
CA TYR A 432 14.37 -6.11 -11.68
C TYR A 432 14.94 -5.58 -12.99
N ARG A 433 14.11 -4.86 -13.75
CA ARG A 433 14.41 -4.45 -15.13
C ARG A 433 15.61 -3.53 -15.28
N PRO A 434 15.86 -2.54 -14.40
CA PRO A 434 17.07 -1.74 -14.53
C PRO A 434 18.34 -2.55 -14.48
N GLY A 435 18.33 -3.76 -13.88
CA GLY A 435 19.46 -4.64 -13.69
C GLY A 435 20.04 -4.57 -12.29
N VAL A 436 20.87 -5.56 -11.95
CA VAL A 436 21.51 -5.67 -10.64
C VAL A 436 23.04 -5.74 -10.77
N VAL A 437 23.72 -5.31 -9.73
CA VAL A 437 25.19 -5.43 -9.61
C VAL A 437 25.51 -6.25 -8.35
N SER A 438 26.49 -7.18 -8.49
CA SER A 438 26.99 -7.94 -7.34
C SER A 438 27.61 -7.00 -6.31
N SER A 439 27.09 -7.04 -5.09
CA SER A 439 27.51 -6.18 -4.00
C SER A 439 27.43 -6.93 -2.67
N ARG A 440 28.41 -6.73 -1.79
CA ARG A 440 28.49 -7.33 -0.47
C ARG A 440 27.53 -6.64 0.50
N LEU A 441 26.21 -6.94 0.39
CA LEU A 441 25.17 -6.39 1.27
C LEU A 441 25.52 -6.62 2.75
N ASP A 442 26.11 -7.76 3.06
CA ASP A 442 26.56 -8.13 4.40
C ASP A 442 27.70 -7.24 4.94
N LYS A 443 28.43 -6.50 4.10
CA LYS A 443 29.50 -5.60 4.51
C LYS A 443 29.03 -4.18 4.78
N TRP A 444 28.13 -3.65 3.95
CA TRP A 444 27.76 -2.24 4.02
C TRP A 444 26.40 -1.96 4.66
N LEU A 445 25.48 -2.93 4.68
CA LEU A 445 24.25 -2.75 5.46
C LEU A 445 24.59 -2.50 6.94
N PRO A 446 23.85 -1.63 7.63
CA PRO A 446 24.01 -1.42 9.07
C PRO A 446 24.05 -2.76 9.81
N LYS A 447 25.03 -2.92 10.69
CA LYS A 447 25.35 -4.21 11.35
C LYS A 447 24.15 -4.84 12.06
N ASP A 448 23.32 -4.04 12.70
CA ASP A 448 22.13 -4.51 13.39
C ASP A 448 21.06 -5.03 12.40
N ILE A 449 20.89 -4.36 11.24
CA ILE A 449 20.00 -4.82 10.17
C ILE A 449 20.53 -6.13 9.59
N LYS A 450 21.81 -6.17 9.20
CA LYS A 450 22.44 -7.38 8.67
C LYS A 450 22.23 -8.58 9.60
N ASN A 451 22.61 -8.44 10.88
CA ASN A 451 22.54 -9.53 11.85
C ASN A 451 21.09 -10.04 12.05
N ARG A 452 20.12 -9.12 12.15
CA ARG A 452 18.72 -9.49 12.30
C ARG A 452 18.18 -10.19 11.06
N LEU A 453 18.52 -9.73 9.86
CA LEU A 453 18.12 -10.39 8.62
C LEU A 453 18.73 -11.79 8.52
N GLN A 454 20.04 -11.97 8.80
CA GLN A 454 20.70 -13.27 8.75
C GLN A 454 20.06 -14.27 9.75
N ALA A 455 19.75 -13.82 10.96
CA ALA A 455 19.09 -14.67 11.96
C ALA A 455 17.66 -15.03 11.53
N ALA A 456 16.91 -14.06 11.04
CA ALA A 456 15.54 -14.27 10.59
C ALA A 456 15.44 -15.20 9.38
N PHE A 457 16.33 -15.09 8.39
CA PHE A 457 16.35 -16.01 7.24
C PHE A 457 16.53 -17.47 7.68
N LYS A 458 17.36 -17.74 8.68
CA LYS A 458 17.55 -19.10 9.23
C LYS A 458 16.26 -19.60 9.89
N GLU A 459 15.58 -18.76 10.65
CA GLU A 459 14.27 -19.08 11.26
C GLU A 459 13.19 -19.29 10.20
N PHE A 460 13.17 -18.45 9.17
CA PHE A 460 12.22 -18.58 8.03
C PHE A 460 12.43 -19.88 7.28
N ASN A 461 13.68 -20.29 7.05
CA ASN A 461 13.98 -21.57 6.40
C ASN A 461 13.58 -22.78 7.28
N HIS A 462 13.58 -22.65 8.60
CA HIS A 462 13.08 -23.69 9.49
C HIS A 462 11.56 -23.87 9.30
N ASN A 463 10.83 -22.77 9.20
CA ASN A 463 9.36 -22.76 9.05
C ASN A 463 8.90 -23.03 7.60
N MET A 464 9.74 -22.70 6.62
CA MET A 464 9.51 -22.81 5.19
C MET A 464 10.75 -23.42 4.53
N LYS A 465 10.92 -24.73 4.72
CA LYS A 465 12.12 -25.45 4.29
C LYS A 465 12.35 -25.33 2.78
N GLY A 466 13.55 -24.90 2.40
CA GLY A 466 13.90 -24.60 0.99
C GLY A 466 13.85 -23.12 0.64
N PHE A 467 13.44 -22.26 1.58
CA PHE A 467 13.46 -20.80 1.38
C PHE A 467 14.89 -20.27 1.16
N ILE A 468 15.88 -20.82 1.85
CA ILE A 468 17.29 -20.56 1.59
C ILE A 468 17.73 -21.51 0.47
N CYS A 469 17.98 -20.96 -0.70
CA CYS A 469 18.47 -21.68 -1.87
C CYS A 469 19.41 -20.78 -2.70
N ASP A 470 20.13 -21.38 -3.63
CA ASP A 470 21.11 -20.64 -4.44
C ASP A 470 20.46 -19.76 -5.52
N GLU A 471 19.21 -20.01 -5.83
CA GLU A 471 18.41 -19.22 -6.75
C GLU A 471 17.78 -17.98 -6.11
N ALA A 472 17.81 -17.88 -4.77
CA ALA A 472 17.28 -16.74 -4.04
C ALA A 472 18.23 -15.54 -4.12
N LEU A 473 17.71 -14.39 -4.55
CA LEU A 473 18.43 -13.14 -4.70
C LEU A 473 17.95 -12.09 -3.71
N LEU A 474 18.86 -11.46 -2.99
CA LEU A 474 18.61 -10.26 -2.19
C LEU A 474 18.92 -9.02 -3.02
N ILE A 475 18.00 -8.08 -3.07
CA ILE A 475 18.13 -6.78 -3.76
C ILE A 475 17.88 -5.68 -2.72
N ALA A 476 18.82 -4.75 -2.58
CA ALA A 476 18.72 -3.68 -1.59
C ALA A 476 18.43 -2.32 -2.25
N SER A 477 17.83 -1.43 -1.48
CA SER A 477 17.24 -1.57 -0.15
C SER A 477 15.73 -1.36 -0.19
N GLU A 478 14.99 -2.06 0.65
CA GLU A 478 13.57 -1.80 0.90
C GLU A 478 13.45 -0.89 2.13
N THR A 479 13.11 0.38 1.95
CA THR A 479 13.11 1.40 3.01
C THR A 479 11.78 2.10 3.20
N ARG A 480 10.82 1.85 2.29
CA ARG A 480 9.56 2.60 2.22
C ARG A 480 8.33 1.74 2.50
N THR A 481 8.45 0.77 3.40
CA THR A 481 7.32 -0.02 3.90
C THR A 481 6.34 0.81 4.75
N SER A 482 6.84 1.88 5.40
CA SER A 482 6.07 2.84 6.19
C SER A 482 6.87 4.11 6.42
N THR A 483 6.19 5.18 6.85
CA THR A 483 6.86 6.46 7.17
C THR A 483 7.51 6.42 8.56
N PRO A 484 8.69 7.03 8.74
CA PRO A 484 9.31 7.24 10.06
C PRO A 484 8.72 8.41 10.85
N VAL A 485 7.78 9.16 10.27
CA VAL A 485 7.18 10.36 10.87
C VAL A 485 5.67 10.21 10.93
N ARG A 486 5.05 10.71 11.99
CA ARG A 486 3.61 10.88 12.10
C ARG A 486 3.25 12.36 12.18
N ILE A 487 2.23 12.77 11.43
CA ILE A 487 1.63 14.09 11.56
C ILE A 487 0.50 13.96 12.58
N LEU A 488 0.63 14.67 13.72
CA LEU A 488 -0.29 14.52 14.84
C LEU A 488 -1.69 15.03 14.51
N ARG A 489 -2.71 14.21 14.80
CA ARG A 489 -4.12 14.59 14.69
C ARG A 489 -4.92 14.15 15.90
N ASP A 490 -5.97 14.86 16.23
CA ASP A 490 -6.91 14.48 17.27
C ASP A 490 -7.64 13.19 16.92
N LYS A 491 -7.94 12.35 17.91
CA LYS A 491 -8.54 11.03 17.67
C LYS A 491 -10.02 11.09 17.27
N GLN A 492 -10.73 12.15 17.64
CA GLN A 492 -12.16 12.32 17.38
C GLN A 492 -12.41 13.21 16.18
N THR A 493 -11.79 14.39 16.13
CA THR A 493 -11.98 15.37 15.06
C THR A 493 -11.12 15.07 13.84
N LEU A 494 -10.06 14.28 13.97
CA LEU A 494 -9.04 13.98 12.95
C LEU A 494 -8.32 15.22 12.41
N GLU A 495 -8.58 16.38 12.97
CA GLU A 495 -7.88 17.64 12.70
C GLU A 495 -6.48 17.60 13.31
N CYS A 496 -5.50 18.24 12.67
CA CYS A 496 -4.16 18.39 13.22
C CYS A 496 -4.23 19.08 14.59
N THR A 497 -3.53 18.52 15.59
CA THR A 497 -3.58 19.04 16.96
C THR A 497 -2.98 20.44 17.12
N LYS A 498 -2.17 20.87 16.14
CA LYS A 498 -1.40 22.12 16.19
C LYS A 498 -1.81 23.13 15.12
N ILE A 499 -2.41 22.69 14.04
CA ILE A 499 -2.80 23.53 12.91
C ILE A 499 -4.28 23.26 12.59
N LYS A 500 -5.12 24.25 12.83
CA LYS A 500 -6.56 24.16 12.55
C LYS A 500 -6.84 24.10 11.06
N SER A 501 -7.96 23.49 10.69
CA SER A 501 -8.41 23.24 9.30
C SER A 501 -7.43 22.40 8.46
N LEU A 502 -6.41 21.78 9.08
CA LEU A 502 -5.49 20.83 8.47
C LEU A 502 -5.84 19.41 8.94
N TYR A 503 -6.01 18.49 7.99
CA TYR A 503 -6.43 17.12 8.27
C TYR A 503 -5.41 16.12 7.73
N PRO A 504 -4.48 15.63 8.57
CA PRO A 504 -3.52 14.58 8.19
C PRO A 504 -4.23 13.28 7.86
N CYS A 505 -3.95 12.70 6.68
CA CYS A 505 -4.66 11.56 6.14
C CYS A 505 -3.73 10.51 5.52
N GLY A 506 -4.08 9.26 5.67
CA GLY A 506 -3.47 8.15 4.95
C GLY A 506 -2.09 7.74 5.48
N GLU A 507 -1.32 7.12 4.60
CA GLU A 507 -0.04 6.51 4.93
C GLU A 507 1.04 7.55 5.23
N GLY A 508 1.09 8.65 4.47
CA GLY A 508 2.03 9.74 4.69
C GLY A 508 1.86 10.41 6.05
N SER A 509 0.65 10.43 6.58
CA SER A 509 0.40 10.95 7.93
C SER A 509 0.64 9.92 9.04
N GLY A 510 0.99 8.68 8.70
CA GLY A 510 1.35 7.62 9.65
C GLY A 510 0.16 6.84 10.25
N TYR A 511 -1.01 6.87 9.61
CA TYR A 511 -2.25 6.25 10.13
C TYR A 511 -2.74 5.05 9.33
N SER A 512 -2.21 4.79 8.15
CA SER A 512 -2.54 3.63 7.32
C SER A 512 -1.28 2.97 6.74
N GLY A 513 -1.46 1.88 6.03
CA GLY A 513 -0.39 1.16 5.33
C GLY A 513 -1.00 0.28 4.24
N GLY A 514 -1.06 0.79 3.01
CA GLY A 514 -1.64 0.15 1.83
C GLY A 514 -2.99 0.72 1.40
N ILE A 515 -3.45 0.29 0.22
CA ILE A 515 -4.59 0.86 -0.54
C ILE A 515 -5.88 0.89 0.28
N GLY A 516 -6.36 -0.27 0.75
CA GLY A 516 -7.64 -0.36 1.44
C GLY A 516 -7.70 0.46 2.74
N SER A 517 -6.64 0.42 3.55
CA SER A 517 -6.58 1.20 4.79
C SER A 517 -6.46 2.70 4.55
N SER A 518 -5.78 3.13 3.46
CA SER A 518 -5.66 4.53 3.08
C SER A 518 -6.99 5.07 2.56
N ALA A 519 -7.71 4.30 1.75
CA ALA A 519 -9.05 4.64 1.27
C ALA A 519 -10.04 4.83 2.43
N MET A 520 -10.07 3.88 3.39
CA MET A 520 -10.92 4.01 4.58
C MET A 520 -10.56 5.23 5.43
N ASP A 521 -9.26 5.54 5.56
CA ASP A 521 -8.83 6.73 6.31
C ASP A 521 -9.23 8.02 5.59
N GLY A 522 -9.16 8.04 4.24
CA GLY A 522 -9.66 9.13 3.40
C GLY A 522 -11.14 9.43 3.62
N GLU A 523 -11.98 8.39 3.57
CA GLU A 523 -13.42 8.51 3.86
C GLU A 523 -13.70 9.04 5.27
N LYS A 524 -12.99 8.50 6.25
CA LYS A 524 -13.13 8.90 7.64
C LYS A 524 -12.73 10.35 7.87
N VAL A 525 -11.61 10.78 7.30
CA VAL A 525 -11.11 12.15 7.39
C VAL A 525 -12.05 13.12 6.70
N ALA A 526 -12.53 12.80 5.49
CA ALA A 526 -13.52 13.63 4.80
C ALA A 526 -14.81 13.75 5.59
N SER A 527 -15.27 12.67 6.25
CA SER A 527 -16.44 12.74 7.15
C SER A 527 -16.21 13.70 8.33
N ALA A 528 -14.99 13.74 8.88
CA ALA A 528 -14.65 14.68 9.94
C ALA A 528 -14.65 16.14 9.43
N VAL A 529 -14.10 16.38 8.24
CA VAL A 529 -14.16 17.69 7.56
C VAL A 529 -15.62 18.13 7.37
N ILE A 530 -16.47 17.28 6.81
CA ILE A 530 -17.91 17.56 6.63
C ILE A 530 -18.56 17.98 7.95
N ASN A 531 -18.29 17.24 9.03
CA ASN A 531 -18.84 17.56 10.34
C ASN A 531 -18.33 18.91 10.90
N SER A 532 -17.11 19.30 10.57
CA SER A 532 -16.55 20.59 10.97
C SER A 532 -17.16 21.77 10.21
N LEU A 533 -17.49 21.57 8.92
CA LEU A 533 -18.10 22.59 8.05
C LEU A 533 -19.60 22.81 8.33
N LYS A 534 -20.27 21.86 8.98
CA LYS A 534 -21.68 21.96 9.38
C LYS A 534 -21.88 22.71 10.72
N LYS A 535 -20.81 22.96 11.48
CA LYS A 535 -20.82 23.72 12.73
C LYS A 535 -20.62 25.20 12.48
#